data_7b271230d584d740e330ca296f3e107d
#
_entry.id   7b271230d584d740e330ca296f3e107d
#
_cell.length_a   1.000
_cell.length_b   1.000
_cell.length_c   1.000
_cell.angle_alpha   90.00
_cell.angle_beta   90.00
_cell.angle_gamma   90.00
#
_symmetry.space_group_name_H-M   'P 1'
#
loop_
_entity.id
_entity.type
_entity.pdbx_description
1 polymer ?
#
loop_
_entity_poly.entity_id
_entity_poly.type
_entity_poly.pdbx_seq_one_letter_code
_entity_poly.pdbx_strand_id
1 'polypeptide(L)'
;EIQAGMARTGKYFAIEHSGVVPDLVTCAKSLAGGFPLSAVIGKAGIMDAVAPGGLGGTYAGNPIACAAANAVLDVIEQEQLLERADEMGRRITDRLTAMQRRNDMPFIGEVRGLGAMVAVELVKDRMGKEPHPQLTKALTDRAREKGLVLLSCGTGANVIRILVPLTASDEIVDEGLDIIESSLEELAAAA
;
A
#
# COMPACT_ATOMS: atom_id res chain seq x y z
N GLU A 1 -7.44 6.56 7.51
CA GLU A 1 -6.11 6.73 6.92
C GLU A 1 -5.04 5.82 7.56
N ILE A 2 -5.50 4.67 8.11
CA ILE A 2 -4.62 3.74 8.83
C ILE A 2 -3.54 3.12 7.93
N GLN A 3 -3.84 2.91 6.65
CA GLN A 3 -2.92 2.31 5.67
C GLN A 3 -2.64 3.24 4.49
N ALA A 4 -3.57 4.10 4.13
CA ALA A 4 -3.48 4.98 2.98
C ALA A 4 -2.89 6.36 3.30
N GLY A 5 -2.89 6.76 4.57
CA GLY A 5 -2.29 8.01 5.02
C GLY A 5 -0.77 7.97 5.12
N MET A 6 -0.20 9.04 5.62
CA MET A 6 1.25 9.23 5.83
C MET A 6 2.04 9.03 4.54
N ALA A 7 1.80 9.88 3.56
CA ALA A 7 2.48 9.97 2.27
C ALA A 7 2.20 8.82 1.28
N ARG A 8 1.63 7.69 1.71
CA ARG A 8 1.50 6.47 0.90
C ARG A 8 0.92 6.67 -0.50
N THR A 9 -0.03 7.59 -0.66
CA THR A 9 -0.74 7.86 -1.91
C THR A 9 -0.28 9.14 -2.63
N GLY A 10 0.89 9.70 -2.29
CA GLY A 10 1.37 10.97 -2.83
C GLY A 10 0.73 12.20 -2.16
N LYS A 11 -0.07 11.99 -1.13
CA LYS A 11 -0.67 13.01 -0.27
C LYS A 11 -0.47 12.61 1.20
N TYR A 12 -0.57 13.57 2.13
CA TYR A 12 -0.56 13.23 3.56
C TYR A 12 -1.69 12.28 3.91
N PHE A 13 -2.90 12.55 3.37
CA PHE A 13 -4.09 11.70 3.53
C PHE A 13 -4.69 11.36 2.17
N ALA A 14 -5.08 10.12 1.97
CA ALA A 14 -5.68 9.67 0.72
C ALA A 14 -7.01 10.38 0.41
N ILE A 15 -7.75 10.82 1.43
CA ILE A 15 -9.01 11.57 1.25
C ILE A 15 -8.81 12.87 0.49
N GLU A 16 -7.61 13.45 0.48
CA GLU A 16 -7.30 14.67 -0.27
C GLU A 16 -7.52 14.50 -1.78
N HIS A 17 -7.35 13.29 -2.31
CA HIS A 17 -7.61 13.01 -3.73
C HIS A 17 -9.08 13.19 -4.12
N SER A 18 -10.01 13.09 -3.16
CA SER A 18 -11.44 13.28 -3.39
C SER A 18 -11.92 14.73 -3.24
N GLY A 19 -11.09 15.61 -2.67
CA GLY A 19 -11.46 16.97 -2.31
C GLY A 19 -12.48 17.07 -1.15
N VAL A 20 -12.79 15.96 -0.49
CA VAL A 20 -13.69 15.92 0.67
C VAL A 20 -12.93 16.31 1.93
N VAL A 21 -13.53 17.20 2.73
CA VAL A 21 -13.05 17.53 4.08
C VAL A 21 -13.79 16.66 5.09
N PRO A 22 -13.16 15.62 5.66
CA PRO A 22 -13.82 14.71 6.60
C PRO A 22 -14.08 15.39 7.95
N ASP A 23 -15.02 14.87 8.72
CA ASP A 23 -15.24 15.30 10.10
C ASP A 23 -14.24 14.68 11.06
N LEU A 24 -13.84 13.44 10.79
CA LEU A 24 -12.85 12.67 11.56
C LEU A 24 -11.92 11.92 10.62
N VAL A 25 -10.63 11.86 10.97
CA VAL A 25 -9.60 11.05 10.31
C VAL A 25 -8.95 10.15 11.36
N THR A 26 -8.86 8.86 11.07
CA THR A 26 -8.12 7.91 11.90
C THR A 26 -6.77 7.58 11.27
N CYS A 27 -5.69 7.66 12.06
CA CYS A 27 -4.32 7.40 11.64
C CYS A 27 -3.68 6.33 12.51
N ALA A 28 -2.81 5.51 11.93
CA ALA A 28 -2.00 4.52 12.62
C ALA A 28 -0.83 4.06 11.73
N LYS A 29 -0.26 2.88 12.02
CA LYS A 29 0.80 2.21 11.24
C LYS A 29 1.98 3.14 10.95
N SER A 30 2.07 3.68 9.73
CA SER A 30 3.18 4.56 9.32
C SER A 30 3.30 5.84 10.14
N LEU A 31 2.27 6.20 10.89
CA LEU A 31 2.27 7.40 11.75
C LEU A 31 3.49 7.50 12.67
N ALA A 32 3.96 6.39 13.22
CA ALA A 32 5.09 6.38 14.14
C ALA A 32 6.23 5.42 13.72
N GLY A 33 6.34 5.13 12.40
CA GLY A 33 7.49 4.42 11.83
C GLY A 33 7.78 3.04 12.43
N GLY A 34 6.75 2.35 12.93
CA GLY A 34 6.86 1.02 13.55
C GLY A 34 6.56 0.99 15.05
N PHE A 35 6.54 2.14 15.73
CA PHE A 35 6.06 2.21 17.11
C PHE A 35 4.52 2.14 17.15
N PRO A 36 3.93 1.46 18.17
CA PRO A 36 2.48 1.36 18.29
C PRO A 36 1.90 2.72 18.71
N LEU A 37 1.33 3.42 17.72
CA LEU A 37 0.62 4.68 17.88
C LEU A 37 -0.55 4.75 16.93
N SER A 38 -1.65 5.27 17.40
CA SER A 38 -2.80 5.69 16.58
C SER A 38 -3.29 7.06 17.03
N ALA A 39 -3.96 7.75 16.13
CA ALA A 39 -4.53 9.05 16.40
C ALA A 39 -5.90 9.17 15.72
N VAL A 40 -6.75 10.01 16.33
CA VAL A 40 -7.97 10.52 15.71
C VAL A 40 -7.81 12.03 15.63
N ILE A 41 -7.93 12.56 14.42
CA ILE A 41 -7.91 13.99 14.12
C ILE A 41 -9.32 14.38 13.71
N GLY A 42 -9.88 15.45 14.26
CA GLY A 42 -11.25 15.81 13.94
C GLY A 42 -11.56 17.28 14.17
N LYS A 43 -12.76 17.69 13.70
CA LYS A 43 -13.28 19.03 13.93
C LYS A 43 -13.47 19.28 15.43
N ALA A 44 -13.08 20.44 15.91
CA ALA A 44 -13.12 20.80 17.32
C ALA A 44 -14.49 20.54 17.96
N GLY A 45 -15.60 20.92 17.30
CA GLY A 45 -16.94 20.70 17.81
C GLY A 45 -17.32 19.22 18.08
N ILE A 46 -16.59 18.27 17.46
CA ILE A 46 -16.75 16.85 17.71
C ILE A 46 -15.77 16.39 18.78
N MET A 47 -14.49 16.76 18.64
CA MET A 47 -13.43 16.31 19.53
C MET A 47 -13.61 16.86 20.96
N ASP A 48 -14.07 18.09 21.11
CA ASP A 48 -14.26 18.76 22.39
C ASP A 48 -15.60 18.38 23.08
N ALA A 49 -16.46 17.62 22.41
CA ALA A 49 -17.71 17.15 23.01
C ALA A 49 -17.52 16.08 24.10
N VAL A 50 -16.34 15.47 24.14
CA VAL A 50 -16.02 14.43 25.13
C VAL A 50 -15.56 15.08 26.44
N ALA A 51 -16.19 14.73 27.53
CA ALA A 51 -15.79 15.20 28.86
C ALA A 51 -14.35 14.74 29.21
N PRO A 52 -13.62 15.51 30.04
CA PRO A 52 -12.32 15.08 30.54
C PRO A 52 -12.35 13.66 31.11
N GLY A 53 -11.41 12.82 30.66
CA GLY A 53 -11.35 11.40 31.02
C GLY A 53 -12.31 10.48 30.27
N GLY A 54 -13.13 11.00 29.33
CA GLY A 54 -14.07 10.21 28.54
C GLY A 54 -13.42 9.39 27.43
N LEU A 55 -12.21 9.75 26.99
CA LEU A 55 -11.39 8.98 26.06
C LEU A 55 -10.02 8.72 26.68
N GLY A 56 -9.47 7.56 26.42
CA GLY A 56 -8.13 7.24 26.89
C GLY A 56 -7.77 5.78 26.72
N GLY A 57 -6.53 5.49 27.06
CA GLY A 57 -5.96 4.14 27.13
C GLY A 57 -4.66 4.22 27.91
N THR A 58 -4.28 3.17 28.60
CA THR A 58 -3.10 3.13 29.46
C THR A 58 -1.82 3.55 28.75
N TYR A 59 -1.72 3.29 27.45
CA TYR A 59 -0.57 3.64 26.60
C TYR A 59 -0.83 4.83 25.66
N ALA A 60 -1.98 5.50 25.78
CA ALA A 60 -2.30 6.67 24.95
C ALA A 60 -1.28 7.78 25.19
N GLY A 61 -0.78 8.36 24.08
CA GLY A 61 0.21 9.43 24.16
C GLY A 61 1.58 9.00 24.70
N ASN A 62 1.97 7.72 24.50
CA ASN A 62 3.31 7.26 24.89
C ASN A 62 4.38 8.21 24.31
N PRO A 63 5.25 8.82 25.14
CA PRO A 63 6.17 9.87 24.69
C PRO A 63 7.19 9.37 23.66
N ILE A 64 7.61 8.11 23.74
CA ILE A 64 8.54 7.52 22.75
C ILE A 64 7.85 7.41 21.38
N ALA A 65 6.62 6.90 21.35
CA ALA A 65 5.86 6.78 20.12
C ALA A 65 5.49 8.16 19.52
N CYS A 66 5.20 9.15 20.36
CA CYS A 66 4.95 10.52 19.91
C CYS A 66 6.23 11.17 19.34
N ALA A 67 7.38 10.96 19.97
CA ALA A 67 8.67 11.42 19.43
C ALA A 67 8.99 10.77 18.09
N ALA A 68 8.73 9.45 17.94
CA ALA A 68 8.88 8.75 16.70
C ALA A 68 7.94 9.29 15.61
N ALA A 69 6.69 9.62 15.95
CA ALA A 69 5.74 10.21 14.99
C ALA A 69 6.21 11.59 14.50
N ASN A 70 6.73 12.43 15.37
CA ASN A 70 7.32 13.72 14.94
C ASN A 70 8.48 13.51 14.00
N ALA A 71 9.39 12.56 14.29
CA ALA A 71 10.49 12.22 13.39
C ALA A 71 10.01 11.68 12.04
N VAL A 72 8.91 10.91 12.00
CA VAL A 72 8.30 10.47 10.73
C VAL A 72 7.80 11.64 9.90
N LEU A 73 7.14 12.64 10.52
CA LEU A 73 6.70 13.83 9.81
C LEU A 73 7.87 14.62 9.24
N ASP A 74 8.95 14.79 10.03
CA ASP A 74 10.17 15.45 9.57
C ASP A 74 10.81 14.70 8.37
N VAL A 75 10.86 13.37 8.41
CA VAL A 75 11.39 12.54 7.31
C VAL A 75 10.52 12.66 6.06
N ILE A 76 9.19 12.65 6.19
CA ILE A 76 8.28 12.84 5.05
C ILE A 76 8.60 14.14 4.30
N GLU A 77 8.84 15.23 5.03
CA GLU A 77 9.16 16.53 4.45
C GLU A 77 10.60 16.57 3.90
N GLN A 78 11.58 16.15 4.69
CA GLN A 78 13.02 16.24 4.32
C GLN A 78 13.37 15.35 3.14
N GLU A 79 12.78 14.16 3.05
CA GLU A 79 13.03 13.19 1.97
C GLU A 79 12.00 13.30 0.84
N GLN A 80 11.10 14.30 0.87
CA GLN A 80 10.07 14.54 -0.16
C GLN A 80 9.25 13.27 -0.46
N LEU A 81 8.79 12.57 0.59
CA LEU A 81 8.16 11.27 0.43
C LEU A 81 6.79 11.32 -0.25
N LEU A 82 6.15 12.49 -0.39
CA LEU A 82 4.94 12.63 -1.19
C LEU A 82 5.26 12.43 -2.68
N GLU A 83 6.25 13.15 -3.17
CA GLU A 83 6.75 13.06 -4.54
C GLU A 83 7.35 11.67 -4.81
N ARG A 84 8.10 11.15 -3.85
CA ARG A 84 8.66 9.78 -3.92
C ARG A 84 7.58 8.72 -4.06
N ALA A 85 6.47 8.85 -3.36
CA ALA A 85 5.34 7.91 -3.47
C ALA A 85 4.74 7.91 -4.89
N ASP A 86 4.61 9.09 -5.51
CA ASP A 86 4.10 9.20 -6.87
C ASP A 86 5.08 8.61 -7.90
N GLU A 87 6.38 8.83 -7.75
CA GLU A 87 7.42 8.27 -8.62
C GLU A 87 7.47 6.75 -8.53
N MET A 88 7.51 6.23 -7.31
CA MET A 88 7.50 4.79 -7.04
C MET A 88 6.22 4.14 -7.56
N GLY A 89 5.08 4.78 -7.34
CA GLY A 89 3.79 4.30 -7.82
C GLY A 89 3.72 4.23 -9.34
N ARG A 90 4.23 5.25 -10.04
CA ARG A 90 4.34 5.22 -11.50
C ARG A 90 5.24 4.09 -11.98
N ARG A 91 6.44 3.94 -11.41
CA ARG A 91 7.38 2.85 -11.75
C ARG A 91 6.72 1.48 -11.65
N ILE A 92 6.05 1.19 -10.55
CA ILE A 92 5.35 -0.07 -10.30
C ILE A 92 4.19 -0.25 -11.30
N THR A 93 3.35 0.76 -11.47
CA THR A 93 2.18 0.71 -12.35
C THR A 93 2.57 0.53 -13.81
N ASP A 94 3.59 1.25 -14.27
CA ASP A 94 4.08 1.17 -15.65
C ASP A 94 4.60 -0.25 -15.96
N ARG A 95 5.40 -0.85 -15.06
CA ARG A 95 5.90 -2.22 -15.24
C ARG A 95 4.76 -3.24 -15.25
N LEU A 96 3.84 -3.19 -14.28
CA LEU A 96 2.69 -4.10 -14.23
C LEU A 96 1.76 -3.93 -15.44
N THR A 97 1.57 -2.69 -15.91
CA THR A 97 0.76 -2.41 -17.12
C THR A 97 1.46 -2.91 -18.38
N ALA A 98 2.78 -2.83 -18.45
CA ALA A 98 3.55 -3.43 -19.56
C ALA A 98 3.38 -4.95 -19.58
N MET A 99 3.47 -5.62 -18.44
CA MET A 99 3.20 -7.06 -18.31
C MET A 99 1.74 -7.39 -18.70
N GLN A 100 0.76 -6.59 -18.25
CA GLN A 100 -0.65 -6.75 -18.60
C GLN A 100 -0.89 -6.74 -20.10
N ARG A 101 -0.15 -5.95 -20.89
CA ARG A 101 -0.30 -5.85 -22.35
C ARG A 101 0.27 -7.06 -23.10
N ARG A 102 1.04 -7.88 -22.47
CA ARG A 102 1.65 -9.08 -23.08
C ARG A 102 0.58 -10.13 -23.36
N ASN A 103 0.73 -10.84 -24.48
CA ASN A 103 -0.19 -11.92 -24.87
C ASN A 103 0.03 -13.20 -24.07
N ASP A 104 1.23 -13.41 -23.55
CA ASP A 104 1.61 -14.56 -22.74
C ASP A 104 1.23 -14.39 -21.25
N MET A 105 0.66 -13.23 -20.87
CA MET A 105 0.14 -12.96 -19.53
C MET A 105 -1.36 -12.60 -19.52
N PRO A 106 -2.24 -13.42 -20.10
CA PRO A 106 -3.67 -13.11 -20.21
C PRO A 106 -4.40 -13.07 -18.87
N PHE A 107 -3.77 -13.57 -17.84
CA PHE A 107 -4.29 -13.65 -16.48
C PHE A 107 -4.09 -12.37 -15.65
N ILE A 108 -3.35 -11.37 -16.14
CA ILE A 108 -3.28 -10.06 -15.49
C ILE A 108 -4.54 -9.28 -15.87
N GLY A 109 -5.40 -9.07 -14.91
CA GLY A 109 -6.65 -8.31 -15.01
C GLY A 109 -6.43 -6.80 -14.91
N GLU A 110 -6.92 -6.19 -13.83
CA GLU A 110 -6.78 -4.76 -13.59
C GLU A 110 -5.49 -4.43 -12.85
N VAL A 111 -4.80 -3.36 -13.27
CA VAL A 111 -3.74 -2.70 -12.52
C VAL A 111 -4.26 -1.34 -12.09
N ARG A 112 -4.25 -1.06 -10.78
CA ARG A 112 -4.76 0.19 -10.23
C ARG A 112 -3.96 0.64 -9.00
N GLY A 113 -3.99 1.94 -8.72
CA GLY A 113 -3.31 2.48 -7.54
C GLY A 113 -3.42 3.99 -7.42
N LEU A 114 -2.97 4.49 -6.27
CA LEU A 114 -2.71 5.90 -5.98
C LEU A 114 -1.34 5.98 -5.31
N GLY A 115 -0.44 6.80 -5.84
CA GLY A 115 0.94 6.85 -5.38
C GLY A 115 1.54 5.45 -5.27
N ALA A 116 2.26 5.16 -4.20
CA ALA A 116 2.90 3.86 -3.96
C ALA A 116 1.96 2.81 -3.30
N MET A 117 0.66 2.96 -3.44
CA MET A 117 -0.34 1.95 -3.08
C MET A 117 -0.90 1.36 -4.36
N VAL A 118 -0.28 0.30 -4.87
CA VAL A 118 -0.61 -0.30 -6.16
C VAL A 118 -1.13 -1.72 -5.97
N ALA A 119 -2.09 -2.11 -6.79
CA ALA A 119 -2.67 -3.44 -6.80
C ALA A 119 -2.77 -3.99 -8.22
N VAL A 120 -2.59 -5.29 -8.36
CA VAL A 120 -2.83 -6.05 -9.57
C VAL A 120 -3.79 -7.20 -9.29
N GLU A 121 -4.83 -7.32 -10.10
CA GLU A 121 -5.77 -8.44 -10.05
C GLU A 121 -5.33 -9.56 -10.97
N LEU A 122 -5.36 -10.79 -10.46
CA LEU A 122 -5.17 -11.99 -11.27
C LEU A 122 -6.53 -12.63 -11.56
N VAL A 123 -6.78 -12.87 -12.83
CA VAL A 123 -8.05 -13.40 -13.37
C VAL A 123 -7.78 -14.62 -14.22
N LYS A 124 -8.78 -15.48 -14.43
CA LYS A 124 -8.61 -16.64 -15.31
C LYS A 124 -8.44 -16.19 -16.77
N ASP A 125 -9.18 -15.18 -17.17
CA ASP A 125 -9.05 -14.49 -18.44
C ASP A 125 -9.52 -13.03 -18.32
N ARG A 126 -9.04 -12.16 -19.22
CA ARG A 126 -9.36 -10.72 -19.18
C ARG A 126 -10.79 -10.40 -19.56
N MET A 127 -11.44 -11.25 -20.33
CA MET A 127 -12.82 -11.02 -20.81
C MET A 127 -13.83 -11.37 -19.73
N GLY A 128 -13.69 -12.54 -19.13
CA GLY A 128 -14.59 -13.04 -18.09
C GLY A 128 -14.35 -12.42 -16.71
N LYS A 129 -13.12 -11.93 -16.48
CA LYS A 129 -12.69 -11.33 -15.18
C LYS A 129 -12.94 -12.21 -13.96
N GLU A 130 -13.07 -13.52 -14.16
CA GLU A 130 -13.25 -14.46 -13.06
C GLU A 130 -11.97 -14.47 -12.19
N PRO A 131 -12.06 -14.31 -10.87
CA PRO A 131 -10.92 -14.35 -9.97
C PRO A 131 -10.10 -15.62 -10.11
N HIS A 132 -8.76 -15.50 -10.02
CA HIS A 132 -7.84 -16.63 -10.07
C HIS A 132 -7.04 -16.81 -8.76
N PRO A 133 -7.68 -17.18 -7.64
CA PRO A 133 -6.99 -17.28 -6.34
C PRO A 133 -5.90 -18.35 -6.32
N GLN A 134 -6.02 -19.41 -7.13
CA GLN A 134 -4.99 -20.46 -7.23
C GLN A 134 -3.68 -19.90 -7.81
N LEU A 135 -3.75 -19.14 -8.91
CA LEU A 135 -2.59 -18.47 -9.49
C LEU A 135 -2.01 -17.44 -8.52
N THR A 136 -2.87 -16.68 -7.83
CA THR A 136 -2.44 -15.68 -6.84
C THR A 136 -1.65 -16.33 -5.70
N LYS A 137 -2.14 -17.47 -5.20
CA LYS A 137 -1.43 -18.24 -4.18
C LYS A 137 -0.10 -18.77 -4.71
N ALA A 138 -0.10 -19.36 -5.91
CA ALA A 138 1.13 -19.87 -6.53
C ALA A 138 2.16 -18.77 -6.74
N LEU A 139 1.73 -17.55 -7.15
CA LEU A 139 2.61 -16.39 -7.27
C LEU A 139 3.22 -15.99 -5.91
N THR A 140 2.41 -15.91 -4.86
CA THR A 140 2.96 -15.55 -3.53
C THR A 140 3.94 -16.58 -3.00
N ASP A 141 3.70 -17.87 -3.26
CA ASP A 141 4.60 -18.95 -2.86
C ASP A 141 5.92 -18.90 -3.67
N ARG A 142 5.83 -18.73 -4.99
CA ARG A 142 7.00 -18.64 -5.88
C ARG A 142 7.84 -17.41 -5.60
N ALA A 143 7.22 -16.25 -5.41
CA ALA A 143 7.91 -15.02 -5.07
C ALA A 143 8.68 -15.16 -3.74
N ARG A 144 8.08 -15.83 -2.73
CA ARG A 144 8.72 -16.10 -1.44
C ARG A 144 9.96 -17.00 -1.60
N GLU A 145 9.90 -18.02 -2.44
CA GLU A 145 11.06 -18.89 -2.75
C GLU A 145 12.22 -18.07 -3.37
N LYS A 146 11.90 -17.01 -4.10
CA LYS A 146 12.86 -16.08 -4.70
C LYS A 146 13.25 -14.90 -3.77
N GLY A 147 12.75 -14.88 -2.52
CA GLY A 147 13.11 -13.87 -1.51
C GLY A 147 12.16 -12.67 -1.42
N LEU A 148 11.05 -12.66 -2.18
CA LEU A 148 10.05 -11.58 -2.15
C LEU A 148 8.79 -12.01 -1.40
N VAL A 149 8.45 -11.30 -0.32
CA VAL A 149 7.20 -11.51 0.42
C VAL A 149 6.08 -10.67 -0.19
N LEU A 150 5.07 -11.34 -0.75
CA LEU A 150 3.85 -10.74 -1.27
C LEU A 150 2.64 -11.15 -0.44
N LEU A 151 1.65 -10.27 -0.35
CA LEU A 151 0.37 -10.53 0.30
C LEU A 151 -0.77 -10.48 -0.70
N SER A 152 -1.60 -11.52 -0.68
CA SER A 152 -2.87 -11.53 -1.39
C SER A 152 -3.96 -10.85 -0.58
N CYS A 153 -4.94 -10.27 -1.26
CA CYS A 153 -6.10 -9.61 -0.67
C CYS A 153 -7.30 -9.64 -1.61
N GLY A 154 -8.35 -8.87 -1.26
CA GLY A 154 -9.59 -8.82 -2.02
C GLY A 154 -10.55 -9.97 -1.69
N THR A 155 -11.84 -9.77 -1.95
CA THR A 155 -12.90 -10.75 -1.65
C THR A 155 -12.76 -12.05 -2.46
N GLY A 156 -12.16 -11.96 -3.66
CA GLY A 156 -11.83 -13.10 -4.52
C GLY A 156 -10.46 -13.73 -4.23
N ALA A 157 -9.71 -13.25 -3.22
CA ALA A 157 -8.34 -13.66 -2.92
C ALA A 157 -7.41 -13.67 -4.16
N ASN A 158 -7.64 -12.76 -5.09
CA ASN A 158 -7.01 -12.68 -6.40
C ASN A 158 -6.24 -11.38 -6.66
N VAL A 159 -6.04 -10.58 -5.62
CA VAL A 159 -5.34 -9.30 -5.72
C VAL A 159 -4.01 -9.38 -5.01
N ILE A 160 -2.93 -8.99 -5.67
CA ILE A 160 -1.65 -8.70 -5.04
C ILE A 160 -1.58 -7.19 -4.81
N ARG A 161 -1.40 -6.79 -3.55
CA ARG A 161 -1.22 -5.40 -3.16
C ARG A 161 0.24 -5.14 -2.83
N ILE A 162 0.82 -4.17 -3.52
CA ILE A 162 2.21 -3.76 -3.37
C ILE A 162 2.25 -2.51 -2.47
N LEU A 163 2.94 -2.61 -1.35
CA LEU A 163 3.11 -1.58 -0.31
C LEU A 163 4.55 -1.56 0.17
N VAL A 164 5.48 -1.40 -0.74
CA VAL A 164 6.91 -1.31 -0.42
C VAL A 164 7.19 -0.05 0.42
N PRO A 165 8.19 -0.05 1.34
CA PRO A 165 8.59 1.15 2.05
C PRO A 165 8.92 2.29 1.09
N LEU A 166 8.47 3.52 1.37
CA LEU A 166 8.74 4.68 0.49
C LEU A 166 10.23 5.03 0.42
N THR A 167 11.00 4.64 1.45
CA THR A 167 12.44 4.82 1.53
C THR A 167 13.25 3.73 0.81
N ALA A 168 12.59 2.73 0.21
CA ALA A 168 13.27 1.73 -0.60
C ALA A 168 13.88 2.36 -1.85
N SER A 169 15.10 1.92 -2.23
CA SER A 169 15.73 2.38 -3.45
C SER A 169 15.02 1.83 -4.70
N ASP A 170 15.28 2.46 -5.83
CA ASP A 170 14.71 2.03 -7.11
C ASP A 170 15.16 0.62 -7.49
N GLU A 171 16.41 0.26 -7.18
CA GLU A 171 16.96 -1.07 -7.44
C GLU A 171 16.21 -2.15 -6.67
N ILE A 172 15.87 -1.90 -5.42
CA ILE A 172 15.06 -2.83 -4.59
C ILE A 172 13.64 -3.00 -5.15
N VAL A 173 13.05 -1.89 -5.61
CA VAL A 173 11.72 -1.93 -6.26
C VAL A 173 11.77 -2.72 -7.56
N ASP A 174 12.78 -2.48 -8.39
CA ASP A 174 12.97 -3.18 -9.65
C ASP A 174 13.24 -4.67 -9.45
N GLU A 175 14.09 -5.05 -8.49
CA GLU A 175 14.32 -6.44 -8.11
C GLU A 175 13.01 -7.14 -7.72
N GLY A 176 12.18 -6.49 -6.91
CA GLY A 176 10.88 -7.01 -6.54
C GLY A 176 9.95 -7.21 -7.76
N LEU A 177 9.95 -6.27 -8.70
CA LEU A 177 9.18 -6.36 -9.94
C LEU A 177 9.69 -7.47 -10.86
N ASP A 178 11.01 -7.66 -10.97
CA ASP A 178 11.63 -8.75 -11.73
C ASP A 178 11.28 -10.12 -11.15
N ILE A 179 11.22 -10.25 -9.83
CA ILE A 179 10.77 -11.46 -9.17
C ILE A 179 9.29 -11.75 -9.47
N ILE A 180 8.43 -10.73 -9.44
CA ILE A 180 7.01 -10.89 -9.79
C ILE A 180 6.87 -11.35 -11.24
N GLU A 181 7.53 -10.67 -12.17
CA GLU A 181 7.46 -10.97 -13.60
C GLU A 181 7.95 -12.38 -13.91
N SER A 182 9.18 -12.73 -13.48
CA SER A 182 9.75 -14.06 -13.71
C SER A 182 8.94 -15.18 -13.05
N SER A 183 8.31 -14.90 -11.90
CA SER A 183 7.44 -15.89 -11.25
C SER A 183 6.17 -16.14 -12.04
N LEU A 184 5.55 -15.08 -12.60
CA LEU A 184 4.38 -15.22 -13.46
C LEU A 184 4.70 -15.93 -14.78
N GLU A 185 5.87 -15.66 -15.39
CA GLU A 185 6.34 -16.35 -16.61
C GLU A 185 6.51 -17.86 -16.37
N GLU A 186 7.16 -18.24 -15.28
CA GLU A 186 7.32 -19.66 -14.90
C GLU A 186 5.98 -20.36 -14.67
N LEU A 187 5.04 -19.68 -14.01
CA LEU A 187 3.71 -20.23 -13.75
C LEU A 187 2.87 -20.33 -15.01
N ALA A 188 3.00 -19.38 -15.95
CA ALA A 188 2.35 -19.44 -17.24
C ALA A 188 2.87 -20.58 -18.12
N ALA A 189 4.18 -20.84 -18.08
CA ALA A 189 4.81 -21.92 -18.85
C ALA A 189 4.47 -23.33 -18.29
N ALA A 190 4.03 -23.41 -17.02
CA ALA A 190 3.68 -24.67 -16.37
C ALA A 190 2.17 -25.01 -16.43
N ALA A 191 1.34 -24.11 -16.96
CA ALA A 191 -0.11 -24.25 -17.05
C ALA A 191 -0.55 -24.83 -18.40
#